data_c79f07b57e2295b046464cee180ff02c
#
_entry.id   c79f07b57e2295b046464cee180ff02c
#
_cell.length_a   1.000
_cell.length_b   1.000
_cell.length_c   1.000
_cell.angle_alpha   90.00
_cell.angle_beta   90.00
_cell.angle_gamma   90.00
#
_symmetry.space_group_name_H-M   'P 1'
#
loop_
_entity.id
_entity.type
_entity.pdbx_description
1 polymer ?
#
loop_
_entity_poly.entity_id
_entity_poly.type
_entity_poly.pdbx_seq_one_letter_code
_entity_poly.pdbx_strand_id
1 'polypeptide(L)'
;PEYRYAAFLIDAAEKLVKGEDVDLTPYKPTPVTEQMEKDFFTIVKERRSVREFKDKEVPDELIDKILEAGLWAAHGCNVQSIRYVVVREKNEPGLFRGSDVPGGPVHLVILQDMRCYRANSFTPVRNQLLDAGAAGQNIVLAAHAVGLEGVWLTFPGEEFCDRLRKRFNLPDYIRLVTYVDVGYGDQTPYPPQRWDVKDTILGRY
;
A
#
# COMPACT_ATOMS: atom_id res chain seq x y z
N PRO A 1 10.12 -15.57 3.88
CA PRO A 1 9.11 -15.84 2.84
C PRO A 1 9.71 -16.59 1.66
N GLU A 2 10.87 -16.14 1.15
CA GLU A 2 11.52 -16.68 -0.05
C GLU A 2 11.85 -18.17 0.07
N TYR A 3 12.36 -18.57 1.24
CA TYR A 3 12.68 -19.98 1.50
C TYR A 3 11.46 -20.90 1.54
N ARG A 4 10.30 -20.41 2.00
CA ARG A 4 9.07 -21.22 2.02
C ARG A 4 8.55 -21.49 0.61
N TYR A 5 8.61 -20.48 -0.26
CA TYR A 5 8.19 -20.64 -1.64
C TYR A 5 9.17 -21.55 -2.41
N ALA A 6 10.46 -21.39 -2.21
CA ALA A 6 11.46 -22.28 -2.79
C ALA A 6 11.27 -23.72 -2.33
N ALA A 7 11.04 -23.96 -1.04
CA ALA A 7 10.76 -25.30 -0.50
C ALA A 7 9.50 -25.92 -1.14
N PHE A 8 8.41 -25.13 -1.29
CA PHE A 8 7.23 -25.58 -1.99
C PHE A 8 7.49 -25.97 -3.44
N LEU A 9 8.27 -25.16 -4.18
CA LEU A 9 8.61 -25.46 -5.57
C LEU A 9 9.45 -26.73 -5.72
N ILE A 10 10.39 -26.97 -4.78
CA ILE A 10 11.21 -28.18 -4.77
C ILE A 10 10.32 -29.40 -4.49
N ASP A 11 9.49 -29.38 -3.46
CA ASP A 11 8.56 -30.48 -3.13
C ASP A 11 7.61 -30.78 -4.30
N ALA A 12 7.05 -29.73 -4.92
CA ALA A 12 6.19 -29.89 -6.08
C ALA A 12 6.93 -30.51 -7.28
N ALA A 13 8.16 -30.08 -7.56
CA ALA A 13 8.98 -30.63 -8.63
C ALA A 13 9.33 -32.11 -8.37
N GLU A 14 9.70 -32.47 -7.14
CA GLU A 14 9.98 -33.87 -6.75
C GLU A 14 8.78 -34.78 -6.93
N LYS A 15 7.57 -34.33 -6.56
CA LYS A 15 6.32 -35.05 -6.77
C LYS A 15 6.05 -35.28 -8.27
N LEU A 16 6.16 -34.22 -9.08
CA LEU A 16 5.93 -34.31 -10.53
C LEU A 16 6.92 -35.27 -11.20
N VAL A 17 8.20 -35.29 -10.79
CA VAL A 17 9.21 -36.22 -11.32
C VAL A 17 8.87 -37.68 -10.98
N LYS A 18 8.22 -37.92 -9.83
CA LYS A 18 7.75 -39.25 -9.41
C LYS A 18 6.42 -39.66 -10.08
N GLY A 19 5.80 -38.77 -10.88
CA GLY A 19 4.49 -38.98 -11.47
C GLY A 19 3.34 -38.81 -10.48
N GLU A 20 3.60 -38.12 -9.36
CA GLU A 20 2.60 -37.81 -8.34
C GLU A 20 1.94 -36.48 -8.64
N ASP A 21 0.67 -36.33 -8.29
CA ASP A 21 -0.04 -35.05 -8.40
C ASP A 21 0.33 -34.10 -7.26
N VAL A 22 0.42 -32.81 -7.58
CA VAL A 22 0.57 -31.75 -6.59
C VAL A 22 -0.81 -31.28 -6.14
N ASP A 23 -1.16 -31.49 -4.89
CA ASP A 23 -2.42 -30.97 -4.33
C ASP A 23 -2.36 -29.46 -4.18
N LEU A 24 -3.09 -28.73 -5.02
CA LEU A 24 -3.23 -27.27 -4.98
C LEU A 24 -4.50 -26.83 -4.21
N THR A 25 -5.26 -27.77 -3.66
CA THR A 25 -6.50 -27.46 -2.92
C THR A 25 -6.29 -26.47 -1.77
N PRO A 26 -5.19 -26.59 -0.95
CA PRO A 26 -4.93 -25.61 0.11
C PRO A 26 -4.66 -24.18 -0.36
N TYR A 27 -4.38 -23.99 -1.64
CA TYR A 27 -4.04 -22.68 -2.24
C TYR A 27 -5.21 -22.09 -3.04
N LYS A 28 -6.34 -22.75 -3.12
CA LYS A 28 -7.53 -22.22 -3.77
C LYS A 28 -8.04 -21.02 -2.99
N PRO A 29 -8.35 -19.90 -3.66
CA PRO A 29 -8.94 -18.75 -2.99
C PRO A 29 -10.31 -19.11 -2.40
N THR A 30 -10.66 -18.46 -1.31
CA THR A 30 -12.00 -18.55 -0.74
C THR A 30 -13.03 -18.09 -1.77
N PRO A 31 -14.12 -18.82 -2.00
CA PRO A 31 -15.18 -18.37 -2.90
C PRO A 31 -15.74 -17.02 -2.46
N VAL A 32 -15.90 -16.12 -3.42
CA VAL A 32 -16.46 -14.79 -3.16
C VAL A 32 -17.96 -14.93 -2.87
N THR A 33 -18.41 -14.35 -1.77
CA THR A 33 -19.83 -14.25 -1.40
C THR A 33 -20.41 -12.91 -1.85
N GLU A 34 -21.72 -12.84 -1.99
CA GLU A 34 -22.43 -11.59 -2.29
C GLU A 34 -22.17 -10.50 -1.24
N GLN A 35 -22.02 -10.90 0.03
CA GLN A 35 -21.67 -9.96 1.09
C GLN A 35 -20.24 -9.39 0.92
N MET A 36 -19.25 -10.22 0.58
CA MET A 36 -17.89 -9.77 0.31
C MET A 36 -17.83 -8.79 -0.86
N GLU A 37 -18.59 -9.05 -1.93
CA GLU A 37 -18.70 -8.12 -3.05
C GLU A 37 -19.28 -6.77 -2.60
N LYS A 38 -20.38 -6.78 -1.88
CA LYS A 38 -21.04 -5.58 -1.38
C LYS A 38 -20.13 -4.77 -0.47
N ASP A 39 -19.45 -5.42 0.48
CA ASP A 39 -18.55 -4.76 1.42
C ASP A 39 -17.37 -4.10 0.69
N PHE A 40 -16.77 -4.82 -0.27
CA PHE A 40 -15.68 -4.28 -1.08
C PHE A 40 -16.10 -3.00 -1.84
N PHE A 41 -17.23 -3.02 -2.54
CA PHE A 41 -17.69 -1.84 -3.27
C PHE A 41 -18.13 -0.69 -2.36
N THR A 42 -18.61 -0.98 -1.16
CA THR A 42 -18.89 0.03 -0.13
C THR A 42 -17.60 0.74 0.27
N ILE A 43 -16.56 0.00 0.66
CA ILE A 43 -15.25 0.55 1.02
C ILE A 43 -14.67 1.41 -0.10
N VAL A 44 -14.66 0.89 -1.34
CA VAL A 44 -14.13 1.62 -2.51
C VAL A 44 -14.86 2.93 -2.77
N LYS A 45 -16.20 2.94 -2.63
CA LYS A 45 -17.04 4.10 -2.96
C LYS A 45 -17.15 5.12 -1.83
N GLU A 46 -17.03 4.70 -0.59
CA GLU A 46 -17.25 5.56 0.58
C GLU A 46 -15.97 6.17 1.13
N ARG A 47 -14.80 5.55 0.90
CA ARG A 47 -13.52 6.14 1.30
C ARG A 47 -13.36 7.57 0.78
N ARG A 48 -12.89 8.46 1.65
CA ARG A 48 -12.60 9.87 1.34
C ARG A 48 -11.15 10.22 1.68
N SER A 49 -10.66 11.32 1.10
CA SER A 49 -9.41 11.96 1.54
C SER A 49 -9.75 12.89 2.72
N VAL A 50 -9.43 12.43 3.92
CA VAL A 50 -9.64 13.15 5.17
C VAL A 50 -8.33 13.76 5.62
N ARG A 51 -8.36 15.05 6.00
CA ARG A 51 -7.18 15.84 6.40
C ARG A 51 -7.27 16.41 7.82
N GLU A 52 -8.42 16.29 8.44
CA GLU A 52 -8.67 16.67 9.83
C GLU A 52 -8.88 15.41 10.65
N PHE A 53 -8.13 15.26 11.71
CA PHE A 53 -8.11 14.05 12.52
C PHE A 53 -8.35 14.40 13.99
N LYS A 54 -9.03 13.49 14.69
CA LYS A 54 -9.23 13.56 16.13
C LYS A 54 -7.90 13.34 16.85
N ASP A 55 -7.73 14.00 17.97
CA ASP A 55 -6.63 13.70 18.92
C ASP A 55 -6.91 12.38 19.63
N LYS A 56 -6.71 11.29 18.87
CA LYS A 56 -6.89 9.93 19.35
C LYS A 56 -5.79 9.05 18.78
N GLU A 57 -5.12 8.32 19.67
CA GLU A 57 -4.04 7.43 19.29
C GLU A 57 -4.53 6.27 18.39
N VAL A 58 -3.78 6.01 17.32
CA VAL A 58 -4.01 4.87 16.42
C VAL A 58 -3.19 3.68 16.95
N PRO A 59 -3.83 2.54 17.29
CA PRO A 59 -3.12 1.33 17.73
C PRO A 59 -2.19 0.76 16.66
N ASP A 60 -1.05 0.19 17.09
CA ASP A 60 -0.09 -0.44 16.16
C ASP A 60 -0.72 -1.61 15.38
N GLU A 61 -1.63 -2.36 15.99
CA GLU A 61 -2.32 -3.47 15.34
C GLU A 61 -3.17 -3.03 14.13
N LEU A 62 -3.74 -1.81 14.16
CA LEU A 62 -4.45 -1.27 13.00
C LEU A 62 -3.47 -0.78 11.93
N ILE A 63 -2.34 -0.20 12.34
CA ILE A 63 -1.28 0.21 11.42
C ILE A 63 -0.73 -1.02 10.70
N ASP A 64 -0.43 -2.09 11.41
CA ASP A 64 0.10 -3.34 10.84
C ASP A 64 -0.85 -3.94 9.82
N LYS A 65 -2.16 -4.00 10.11
CA LYS A 65 -3.18 -4.46 9.14
C LYS A 65 -3.23 -3.61 7.87
N ILE A 66 -3.12 -2.30 8.01
CA ILE A 66 -3.11 -1.38 6.87
C ILE A 66 -1.86 -1.60 6.01
N LEU A 67 -0.69 -1.73 6.64
CA LEU A 67 0.57 -1.99 5.96
C LEU A 67 0.59 -3.38 5.30
N GLU A 68 0.02 -4.39 5.95
CA GLU A 68 -0.15 -5.72 5.38
C GLU A 68 -0.97 -5.65 4.08
N ALA A 69 -2.10 -4.94 4.06
CA ALA A 69 -2.88 -4.74 2.85
C ALA A 69 -2.05 -4.11 1.71
N GLY A 70 -1.17 -3.17 2.04
CA GLY A 70 -0.22 -2.58 1.09
C GLY A 70 0.79 -3.60 0.55
N LEU A 71 1.25 -4.55 1.35
CA LEU A 71 2.16 -5.62 0.91
C LEU A 71 1.47 -6.64 -0.02
N TRP A 72 0.14 -6.80 0.08
CA TRP A 72 -0.65 -7.65 -0.81
C TRP A 72 -1.04 -6.97 -2.13
N ALA A 73 -0.59 -5.75 -2.37
CA ALA A 73 -0.76 -5.11 -3.66
C ALA A 73 -0.06 -5.90 -4.77
N ALA A 74 -0.60 -5.83 -5.99
CA ALA A 74 0.05 -6.42 -7.14
C ALA A 74 1.41 -5.75 -7.42
N HIS A 75 2.45 -6.56 -7.60
CA HIS A 75 3.79 -6.09 -7.94
C HIS A 75 4.25 -6.67 -9.27
N GLY A 76 4.95 -5.88 -10.06
CA GLY A 76 5.62 -6.37 -11.26
C GLY A 76 6.57 -7.52 -10.93
N CYS A 77 6.37 -8.69 -11.57
CA CYS A 77 7.18 -9.90 -11.31
C CYS A 77 7.29 -10.32 -9.83
N ASN A 78 6.36 -9.90 -8.99
CA ASN A 78 6.38 -10.13 -7.54
C ASN A 78 7.71 -9.74 -6.87
N VAL A 79 8.32 -8.63 -7.29
CA VAL A 79 9.65 -8.19 -6.81
C VAL A 79 9.65 -7.74 -5.34
N GLN A 80 8.48 -7.48 -4.73
CA GLN A 80 8.31 -7.15 -3.31
C GLN A 80 9.23 -6.03 -2.83
N SER A 81 9.31 -4.96 -3.60
CA SER A 81 10.20 -3.81 -3.35
C SER A 81 9.74 -2.89 -2.22
N ILE A 82 8.46 -2.96 -1.84
CA ILE A 82 7.87 -2.00 -0.91
C ILE A 82 8.46 -2.13 0.49
N ARG A 83 8.77 -0.97 1.07
CA ARG A 83 9.20 -0.79 2.46
C ARG A 83 8.42 0.36 3.06
N TYR A 84 8.34 0.38 4.38
CA TYR A 84 7.61 1.43 5.09
C TYR A 84 8.47 2.06 6.18
N VAL A 85 8.22 3.34 6.43
CA VAL A 85 8.54 4.00 7.70
C VAL A 85 7.22 4.51 8.27
N VAL A 86 6.94 4.14 9.51
CA VAL A 86 5.81 4.63 10.27
C VAL A 86 6.28 5.79 11.14
N VAL A 87 5.68 6.95 10.98
CA VAL A 87 6.01 8.14 11.76
C VAL A 87 4.78 8.61 12.53
N ARG A 88 4.88 8.65 13.84
CA ARG A 88 3.86 9.27 14.70
C ARG A 88 4.25 10.72 14.92
N GLU A 89 3.36 11.65 14.63
CA GLU A 89 3.62 13.09 14.83
C GLU A 89 4.02 13.40 16.27
N LYS A 90 3.43 12.72 17.26
CA LYS A 90 3.79 12.90 18.67
C LYS A 90 5.26 12.54 19.01
N ASN A 91 5.88 11.65 18.22
CA ASN A 91 7.27 11.20 18.42
C ASN A 91 8.26 12.03 17.59
N GLU A 92 7.81 12.60 16.49
CA GLU A 92 8.61 13.39 15.54
C GLU A 92 7.92 14.71 15.19
N PRO A 93 7.65 15.58 16.17
CA PRO A 93 6.86 16.79 15.98
C PRO A 93 7.44 17.69 14.89
N GLY A 94 6.62 18.03 13.91
CA GLY A 94 6.98 18.92 12.81
C GLY A 94 7.94 18.32 11.78
N LEU A 95 8.21 17.03 11.81
CA LEU A 95 8.99 16.38 10.76
C LEU A 95 8.31 16.53 9.39
N PHE A 96 6.97 16.50 9.37
CA PHE A 96 6.14 16.67 8.18
C PHE A 96 5.70 18.12 7.91
N ARG A 97 6.36 19.13 8.54
CA ARG A 97 6.08 20.55 8.26
C ARG A 97 6.27 20.84 6.77
N GLY A 98 5.34 21.61 6.21
CA GLY A 98 5.32 21.95 4.78
C GLY A 98 4.60 20.94 3.90
N SER A 99 4.05 19.86 4.46
CA SER A 99 3.09 18.99 3.77
C SER A 99 1.67 19.59 3.79
N ASP A 100 0.75 18.99 3.03
CA ASP A 100 -0.67 19.39 3.03
C ASP A 100 -1.37 19.08 4.37
N VAL A 101 -0.82 18.14 5.15
CA VAL A 101 -1.36 17.71 6.46
C VAL A 101 -0.22 17.55 7.47
N PRO A 102 0.42 18.66 7.88
CA PRO A 102 1.63 18.59 8.70
C PRO A 102 1.41 18.04 10.11
N GLY A 103 0.16 18.02 10.59
CA GLY A 103 -0.23 17.50 11.91
C GLY A 103 -0.98 16.17 11.82
N GLY A 104 -0.85 15.42 10.73
CA GLY A 104 -1.43 14.08 10.63
C GLY A 104 -0.91 13.17 11.74
N PRO A 105 -1.78 12.43 12.47
CA PRO A 105 -1.35 11.69 13.67
C PRO A 105 -0.35 10.56 13.36
N VAL A 106 -0.47 9.93 12.18
CA VAL A 106 0.44 8.87 11.70
C VAL A 106 0.69 9.06 10.21
N HIS A 107 1.98 9.16 9.84
CA HIS A 107 2.43 9.23 8.46
C HIS A 107 3.04 7.88 8.06
N LEU A 108 2.42 7.20 7.09
CA LEU A 108 2.88 5.93 6.52
C LEU A 108 3.70 6.22 5.28
N VAL A 109 5.01 6.31 5.42
CA VAL A 109 5.92 6.61 4.31
C VAL A 109 6.14 5.35 3.48
N ILE A 110 5.83 5.42 2.19
CA ILE A 110 5.98 4.33 1.23
C ILE A 110 7.31 4.49 0.50
N LEU A 111 8.15 3.49 0.64
CA LEU A 111 9.50 3.40 0.13
C LEU A 111 9.64 2.22 -0.83
N GLN A 112 10.67 2.26 -1.66
CA GLN A 112 11.07 1.14 -2.50
C GLN A 112 12.54 0.78 -2.30
N ASP A 113 12.80 -0.51 -2.10
CA ASP A 113 14.15 -1.06 -2.17
C ASP A 113 14.51 -1.33 -3.63
N MET A 114 15.33 -0.44 -4.20
CA MET A 114 15.70 -0.48 -5.60
C MET A 114 16.57 -1.67 -5.98
N ARG A 115 17.13 -2.38 -4.99
CA ARG A 115 17.90 -3.61 -5.23
C ARG A 115 17.01 -4.73 -5.75
N CYS A 116 15.72 -4.76 -5.36
CA CYS A 116 14.75 -5.75 -5.82
C CYS A 116 14.56 -5.71 -7.34
N TYR A 117 14.71 -4.54 -7.97
CA TYR A 117 14.57 -4.39 -9.43
C TYR A 117 15.82 -4.82 -10.23
N ARG A 118 16.95 -5.10 -9.55
CA ARG A 118 18.16 -5.59 -10.23
C ARG A 118 17.97 -6.97 -10.85
N ALA A 119 17.08 -7.79 -10.29
CA ALA A 119 16.72 -9.10 -10.83
C ALA A 119 16.03 -9.00 -12.21
N ASN A 120 15.41 -7.85 -12.51
CA ASN A 120 14.79 -7.55 -13.79
C ASN A 120 15.13 -6.13 -14.24
N SER A 121 16.30 -5.98 -14.86
CA SER A 121 16.80 -4.67 -15.33
C SER A 121 15.95 -4.03 -16.43
N PHE A 122 15.04 -4.80 -17.04
CA PHE A 122 14.13 -4.31 -18.06
C PHE A 122 12.85 -3.66 -17.49
N THR A 123 12.65 -3.70 -16.17
CA THR A 123 11.47 -3.07 -15.55
C THR A 123 11.58 -1.54 -15.67
N PRO A 124 10.75 -0.88 -16.49
CA PRO A 124 10.82 0.57 -16.65
C PRO A 124 10.38 1.30 -15.36
N VAL A 125 10.88 2.51 -15.16
CA VAL A 125 10.58 3.32 -13.96
C VAL A 125 9.07 3.48 -13.73
N ARG A 126 8.28 3.66 -14.78
CA ARG A 126 6.82 3.74 -14.69
C ARG A 126 6.21 2.53 -13.98
N ASN A 127 6.68 1.31 -14.29
CA ASN A 127 6.16 0.08 -13.68
C ASN A 127 6.58 -0.01 -12.21
N GLN A 128 7.81 0.45 -11.89
CA GLN A 128 8.26 0.52 -10.49
C GLN A 128 7.36 1.43 -9.66
N LEU A 129 6.96 2.59 -10.22
CA LEU A 129 6.06 3.52 -9.53
C LEU A 129 4.63 2.97 -9.40
N LEU A 130 4.17 2.14 -10.35
CA LEU A 130 2.88 1.46 -10.26
C LEU A 130 2.81 0.50 -9.07
N ASP A 131 3.91 -0.19 -8.73
CA ASP A 131 3.97 -1.06 -7.53
C ASP A 131 3.67 -0.25 -6.25
N ALA A 132 4.32 0.90 -6.10
CA ALA A 132 4.08 1.78 -4.96
C ALA A 132 2.69 2.42 -4.99
N GLY A 133 2.19 2.75 -6.19
CA GLY A 133 0.83 3.24 -6.38
C GLY A 133 -0.23 2.23 -5.95
N ALA A 134 -0.05 0.97 -6.34
CA ALA A 134 -0.94 -0.12 -5.92
C ALA A 134 -0.93 -0.31 -4.39
N ALA A 135 0.27 -0.28 -3.77
CA ALA A 135 0.39 -0.35 -2.33
C ALA A 135 -0.31 0.82 -1.62
N GLY A 136 -0.11 2.06 -2.11
CA GLY A 136 -0.78 3.24 -1.58
C GLY A 136 -2.30 3.16 -1.67
N GLN A 137 -2.84 2.66 -2.78
CA GLN A 137 -4.28 2.46 -2.94
C GLN A 137 -4.82 1.42 -1.94
N ASN A 138 -4.12 0.29 -1.76
CA ASN A 138 -4.54 -0.71 -0.78
C ASN A 138 -4.52 -0.15 0.65
N ILE A 139 -3.50 0.64 1.00
CA ILE A 139 -3.37 1.28 2.30
C ILE A 139 -4.58 2.18 2.61
N VAL A 140 -4.98 3.06 1.69
CA VAL A 140 -6.12 3.96 1.95
C VAL A 140 -7.45 3.23 2.00
N LEU A 141 -7.63 2.13 1.26
CA LEU A 141 -8.81 1.28 1.35
C LEU A 141 -8.84 0.53 2.69
N ALA A 142 -7.72 -0.05 3.10
CA ALA A 142 -7.60 -0.76 4.36
C ALA A 142 -7.80 0.17 5.57
N ALA A 143 -7.29 1.41 5.52
CA ALA A 143 -7.54 2.38 6.57
C ALA A 143 -9.05 2.59 6.78
N HIS A 144 -9.81 2.83 5.71
CA HIS A 144 -11.26 2.96 5.78
C HIS A 144 -11.95 1.67 6.27
N ALA A 145 -11.49 0.52 5.79
CA ALA A 145 -12.04 -0.79 6.20
C ALA A 145 -11.89 -1.10 7.69
N VAL A 146 -10.85 -0.57 8.35
CA VAL A 146 -10.62 -0.78 9.79
C VAL A 146 -11.16 0.37 10.66
N GLY A 147 -11.98 1.28 10.08
CA GLY A 147 -12.59 2.40 10.81
C GLY A 147 -11.67 3.59 11.05
N LEU A 148 -10.57 3.68 10.30
CA LEU A 148 -9.73 4.87 10.20
C LEU A 148 -10.06 5.62 8.91
N GLU A 149 -9.56 6.84 8.82
CA GLU A 149 -9.58 7.64 7.61
C GLU A 149 -8.16 8.01 7.22
N GLY A 150 -7.97 8.42 5.97
CA GLY A 150 -6.66 8.84 5.52
C GLY A 150 -6.66 9.65 4.24
N VAL A 151 -5.49 10.16 3.92
CA VAL A 151 -5.23 10.86 2.67
C VAL A 151 -3.89 10.43 2.08
N TRP A 152 -3.89 10.16 0.80
CA TRP A 152 -2.67 9.84 0.05
C TRP A 152 -2.06 11.12 -0.50
N LEU A 153 -0.79 11.36 -0.18
CA LEU A 153 -0.07 12.59 -0.42
C LEU A 153 1.26 12.36 -1.14
N THR A 154 1.70 13.37 -1.88
CA THR A 154 3.02 13.41 -2.49
C THR A 154 3.95 14.32 -1.67
N PHE A 155 5.26 14.09 -1.77
CA PHE A 155 6.22 14.95 -1.10
C PHE A 155 6.27 16.34 -1.75
N PRO A 156 6.28 17.42 -0.96
CA PRO A 156 6.24 18.79 -1.49
C PRO A 156 7.47 19.18 -2.31
N GLY A 157 8.60 18.51 -2.16
CA GLY A 157 9.84 18.79 -2.90
C GLY A 157 11.06 18.08 -2.32
N GLU A 158 12.22 18.30 -2.94
CA GLU A 158 13.46 17.61 -2.59
C GLU A 158 13.97 17.95 -1.18
N GLU A 159 13.86 19.19 -0.73
CA GLU A 159 14.24 19.57 0.64
C GLU A 159 13.47 18.76 1.70
N PHE A 160 12.19 18.51 1.44
CA PHE A 160 11.36 17.66 2.30
C PHE A 160 11.87 16.21 2.27
N CYS A 161 12.15 15.68 1.09
CA CYS A 161 12.68 14.33 0.92
C CYS A 161 14.05 14.17 1.60
N ASP A 162 14.94 15.14 1.48
CA ASP A 162 16.27 15.13 2.09
C ASP A 162 16.19 15.15 3.62
N ARG A 163 15.24 15.91 4.18
CA ARG A 163 14.96 15.90 5.60
C ARG A 163 14.57 14.52 6.09
N LEU A 164 13.68 13.82 5.36
CA LEU A 164 13.27 12.44 5.69
C LEU A 164 14.42 11.44 5.53
N ARG A 165 15.17 11.52 4.41
CA ARG A 165 16.35 10.66 4.18
C ARG A 165 17.33 10.76 5.34
N LYS A 166 17.66 12.00 5.73
CA LYS A 166 18.57 12.28 6.85
C LYS A 166 18.03 11.76 8.17
N ARG A 167 16.76 12.04 8.47
CA ARG A 167 16.14 11.65 9.75
C ARG A 167 16.09 10.13 9.92
N PHE A 168 15.79 9.38 8.86
CA PHE A 168 15.66 7.92 8.87
C PHE A 168 16.96 7.20 8.49
N ASN A 169 18.03 7.92 8.22
CA ASN A 169 19.29 7.36 7.74
C ASN A 169 19.10 6.39 6.57
N LEU A 170 18.32 6.81 5.57
CA LEU A 170 17.97 5.94 4.44
C LEU A 170 19.19 5.77 3.52
N PRO A 171 19.56 4.53 3.19
CA PRO A 171 20.61 4.29 2.21
C PRO A 171 20.19 4.65 0.79
N ASP A 172 21.14 4.94 -0.10
CA ASP A 172 20.90 5.41 -1.46
C ASP A 172 20.04 4.49 -2.32
N TYR A 173 19.99 3.19 -1.99
CA TYR A 173 19.16 2.23 -2.70
C TYR A 173 17.68 2.23 -2.25
N ILE A 174 17.32 3.04 -1.26
CA ILE A 174 15.93 3.24 -0.83
C ILE A 174 15.38 4.50 -1.47
N ARG A 175 14.35 4.33 -2.30
CA ARG A 175 13.60 5.43 -2.91
C ARG A 175 12.43 5.84 -2.03
N LEU A 176 12.32 7.11 -1.71
CA LEU A 176 11.09 7.73 -1.22
C LEU A 176 10.11 7.87 -2.40
N VAL A 177 8.87 7.41 -2.27
CA VAL A 177 7.88 7.49 -3.36
C VAL A 177 6.72 8.40 -3.00
N THR A 178 6.04 8.12 -1.89
CA THR A 178 4.84 8.81 -1.46
C THR A 178 4.56 8.49 0.02
N TYR A 179 3.49 9.05 0.57
CA TYR A 179 3.06 8.71 1.92
C TYR A 179 1.54 8.82 2.07
N VAL A 180 1.01 8.20 3.11
CA VAL A 180 -0.40 8.24 3.49
C VAL A 180 -0.48 8.69 4.94
N ASP A 181 -1.27 9.73 5.20
CA ASP A 181 -1.62 10.09 6.57
C ASP A 181 -2.88 9.34 6.99
N VAL A 182 -2.87 8.77 8.17
CA VAL A 182 -3.99 8.01 8.73
C VAL A 182 -4.30 8.39 10.17
N GLY A 183 -5.58 8.32 10.51
CA GLY A 183 -6.06 8.59 11.87
C GLY A 183 -7.57 8.41 11.97
N TYR A 184 -8.12 8.72 13.14
CA TYR A 184 -9.58 8.82 13.29
C TYR A 184 -10.04 10.16 12.71
N GLY A 185 -10.86 10.11 11.65
CA GLY A 185 -11.34 11.31 10.95
C GLY A 185 -12.19 12.24 11.84
N ASP A 186 -12.01 13.56 11.65
CA ASP A 186 -12.79 14.61 12.31
C ASP A 186 -13.48 15.54 11.29
N GLN A 187 -13.56 15.11 10.05
CA GLN A 187 -14.30 15.78 8.99
C GLN A 187 -15.07 14.76 8.15
N THR A 188 -16.14 15.24 7.48
CA THR A 188 -16.89 14.44 6.50
C THR A 188 -16.81 15.14 5.14
N PRO A 189 -15.81 14.79 4.30
CA PRO A 189 -15.68 15.38 2.99
C PRO A 189 -16.87 15.04 2.06
N TYR A 190 -17.18 15.94 1.15
CA TYR A 190 -18.19 15.70 0.11
C TYR A 190 -17.79 14.47 -0.74
N PRO A 191 -18.77 13.65 -1.16
CA PRO A 191 -18.51 12.57 -2.10
C PRO A 191 -17.97 13.13 -3.42
N PRO A 192 -16.82 12.63 -3.91
CA PRO A 192 -16.32 13.09 -5.20
C PRO A 192 -17.22 12.58 -6.32
N GLN A 193 -17.46 13.42 -7.30
CA GLN A 193 -18.14 12.98 -8.52
C GLN A 193 -17.23 12.05 -9.33
N ARG A 194 -17.86 11.11 -10.04
CA ARG A 194 -17.18 10.18 -10.94
C ARG A 194 -17.95 10.14 -12.25
N TRP A 195 -17.24 9.92 -13.34
CA TRP A 195 -17.85 9.63 -14.62
C TRP A 195 -18.62 8.31 -14.56
N ASP A 196 -19.66 8.19 -15.37
CA ASP A 196 -20.28 6.90 -15.61
C ASP A 196 -19.29 6.00 -16.33
N VAL A 197 -19.29 4.72 -15.96
CA VAL A 197 -18.38 3.72 -16.57
C VAL A 197 -18.52 3.70 -18.10
N LYS A 198 -19.77 3.80 -18.62
CA LYS A 198 -20.04 3.83 -20.07
C LYS A 198 -19.31 4.95 -20.80
N ASP A 199 -19.14 6.12 -20.11
CA ASP A 199 -18.51 7.30 -20.72
C ASP A 199 -16.96 7.25 -20.67
N THR A 200 -16.42 6.28 -19.94
CA THR A 200 -14.95 6.03 -19.83
C THR A 200 -14.47 4.91 -20.73
N ILE A 201 -15.37 4.11 -21.31
CA ILE A 201 -15.05 3.00 -22.18
C ILE A 201 -14.94 3.48 -23.61
N LEU A 202 -13.70 3.48 -24.16
CA LEU A 202 -13.45 3.93 -25.53
C LEU A 202 -13.81 2.88 -26.59
N GLY A 203 -14.01 1.61 -26.22
CA GLY A 203 -14.41 0.53 -27.12
C GLY A 203 -14.60 -0.80 -26.41
N ARG A 204 -15.45 -1.64 -26.95
CA ARG A 204 -15.61 -3.05 -26.57
C ARG A 204 -15.47 -3.88 -27.84
N TYR A 205 -14.43 -4.70 -27.94
CA TYR A 205 -14.06 -5.49 -29.11
C TYR A 205 -14.28 -6.98 -28.85
#